data_83656a5bcfef3e6b1018a6e83e939afe
#
_entry.id   83656a5bcfef3e6b1018a6e83e939afe
#
_cell.length_a   1.000
_cell.length_b   1.000
_cell.length_c   1.000
_cell.angle_alpha   90.00
_cell.angle_beta   90.00
_cell.angle_gamma   90.00
#
_symmetry.space_group_name_H-M   'P 1'
#
loop_
_entity.id
_entity.type
_entity.pdbx_description
1 polymer ?
#
loop_
_entity_poly.entity_id
_entity_poly.type
_entity_poly.pdbx_seq_one_letter_code
_entity_poly.pdbx_strand_id
1 'polypeptide(L)'
;TTEIYTLSLHDALPILHKEGQSGEAKLTQYTRYLTIGLAVLQSTTILVTARSGALFHDQCDQVIPDVSVFNLVVMVLIMTGGTGLIMWMAELVTDKGIGQGMSILIFMSICSGFLPQLWEIGYGTNGTDGDWLKFGIVVGVLVVILIFVDFVELCQRRVPVQYTRRMIGRKMYGGSSTYLPLKINMSGVIPPIFASSILAIPTLIAQFGKSDQSWVKWINANLANTTSVWYIALYALMIVFFCFFYTSITFNPDETADNMKQYGGFIPGIRAGNATSRYLTYVMNRLNTVGAVYLLFVALIPTVLIMALGLNAKLPFGGTTILIIAGVGLDTLRQAKAQTRSEEHTSELQSQ
;
A
#
# COMPACT_ATOMS: atom_id res chain seq x y z
N THR A 1 -28.83 -22.79 -17.05
CA THR A 1 -29.05 -21.46 -16.41
C THR A 1 -28.24 -21.24 -15.15
N THR A 2 -27.36 -22.17 -14.77
CA THR A 2 -26.56 -22.10 -13.52
C THR A 2 -25.06 -21.83 -13.76
N GLU A 3 -24.63 -21.73 -15.01
CA GLU A 3 -23.23 -21.48 -15.38
C GLU A 3 -22.82 -20.00 -15.49
N ILE A 4 -23.78 -19.08 -15.31
CA ILE A 4 -23.50 -17.63 -15.48
C ILE A 4 -22.95 -16.99 -14.18
N TYR A 5 -23.02 -17.63 -13.03
CA TYR A 5 -22.67 -17.05 -11.74
C TYR A 5 -21.26 -17.39 -11.22
N THR A 6 -20.48 -18.17 -11.94
CA THR A 6 -19.08 -18.47 -11.62
C THR A 6 -18.09 -17.82 -12.58
N LEU A 7 -18.48 -16.76 -13.29
CA LEU A 7 -17.49 -15.88 -13.88
C LEU A 7 -16.75 -15.23 -12.70
N SER A 8 -15.67 -15.89 -12.30
CA SER A 8 -14.88 -15.43 -11.18
C SER A 8 -14.47 -13.99 -11.44
N LEU A 9 -14.51 -13.16 -10.41
CA LEU A 9 -14.03 -11.78 -10.45
C LEU A 9 -12.64 -11.69 -11.13
N HIS A 10 -11.92 -12.80 -11.14
CA HIS A 10 -10.63 -13.02 -11.77
C HIS A 10 -10.65 -13.02 -13.30
N ASP A 11 -11.76 -13.46 -13.93
CA ASP A 11 -11.91 -13.48 -15.39
C ASP A 11 -12.56 -12.20 -15.92
N ALA A 12 -13.33 -11.50 -15.09
CA ALA A 12 -13.95 -10.23 -15.45
C ALA A 12 -12.95 -9.06 -15.51
N LEU A 13 -11.94 -9.03 -14.64
CA LEU A 13 -10.92 -7.99 -14.57
C LEU A 13 -10.11 -7.82 -15.87
N PRO A 14 -9.54 -8.88 -16.48
CA PRO A 14 -8.80 -8.74 -17.72
C PRO A 14 -9.69 -8.41 -18.93
N ILE A 15 -10.96 -8.80 -18.92
CA ILE A 15 -11.92 -8.45 -19.98
C ILE A 15 -12.27 -6.96 -19.92
N LEU A 16 -12.54 -6.42 -18.72
CA LEU A 16 -12.80 -5.00 -18.51
C LEU A 16 -11.57 -4.13 -18.87
N HIS A 17 -10.37 -4.61 -18.60
CA HIS A 17 -9.14 -3.90 -19.00
C HIS A 17 -8.93 -3.85 -20.51
N LYS A 18 -9.43 -4.85 -21.26
CA LYS A 18 -9.38 -4.88 -22.73
C LYS A 18 -10.43 -3.97 -23.37
N GLU A 19 -11.50 -3.59 -22.68
CA GLU A 19 -12.53 -2.65 -23.14
C GLU A 19 -12.06 -1.17 -23.15
N GLY A 20 -10.85 -0.88 -22.69
CA GLY A 20 -10.28 0.48 -22.66
C GLY A 20 -10.99 1.41 -21.67
N GLN A 21 -11.15 2.69 -22.06
CA GLN A 21 -11.71 3.72 -21.15
C GLN A 21 -13.09 3.40 -20.59
N SER A 22 -13.93 2.68 -21.33
CA SER A 22 -15.27 2.30 -20.85
C SER A 22 -15.20 1.22 -19.77
N GLY A 23 -14.23 0.31 -19.86
CA GLY A 23 -13.99 -0.72 -18.86
C GLY A 23 -13.43 -0.16 -17.55
N GLU A 24 -12.51 0.81 -17.64
CA GLU A 24 -11.96 1.52 -16.47
C GLU A 24 -13.04 2.30 -15.71
N ALA A 25 -13.96 2.98 -16.43
CA ALA A 25 -15.07 3.69 -15.81
C ALA A 25 -16.00 2.75 -15.04
N LYS A 26 -16.32 1.58 -15.60
CA LYS A 26 -17.13 0.56 -14.92
C LYS A 26 -16.42 -0.01 -13.69
N LEU A 27 -15.12 -0.29 -13.81
CA LEU A 27 -14.32 -0.79 -12.70
C LEU A 27 -14.31 0.21 -11.53
N THR A 28 -14.10 1.49 -11.82
CA THR A 28 -14.15 2.57 -10.82
C THR A 28 -15.52 2.64 -10.15
N GLN A 29 -16.60 2.44 -10.91
CA GLN A 29 -17.97 2.45 -10.36
C GLN A 29 -18.21 1.26 -9.43
N TYR A 30 -17.74 0.05 -9.77
CA TYR A 30 -17.85 -1.12 -8.89
C TYR A 30 -17.02 -0.97 -7.62
N THR A 31 -15.82 -0.39 -7.71
CA THR A 31 -14.99 -0.12 -6.52
C THR A 31 -15.66 0.88 -5.59
N ARG A 32 -16.34 1.91 -6.10
CA ARG A 32 -17.14 2.86 -5.29
C ARG A 32 -18.25 2.14 -4.52
N TYR A 33 -19.03 1.28 -5.18
CA TYR A 33 -20.11 0.54 -4.51
C TYR A 33 -19.57 -0.41 -3.44
N LEU A 34 -18.47 -1.11 -3.76
CA LEU A 34 -17.83 -2.00 -2.80
C LEU A 34 -17.29 -1.23 -1.58
N THR A 35 -16.68 -0.08 -1.80
CA THR A 35 -16.14 0.77 -0.73
C THR A 35 -17.24 1.25 0.20
N ILE A 36 -18.39 1.70 -0.34
CA ILE A 36 -19.54 2.13 0.47
C ILE A 36 -20.11 0.95 1.26
N GLY A 37 -20.25 -0.22 0.63
CA GLY A 37 -20.71 -1.43 1.31
C GLY A 37 -19.80 -1.84 2.48
N LEU A 38 -18.50 -1.84 2.26
CA LEU A 38 -17.49 -2.09 3.30
C LEU A 38 -17.51 -1.02 4.39
N ALA A 39 -17.70 0.26 4.03
CA ALA A 39 -17.80 1.36 4.99
C ALA A 39 -18.99 1.20 5.95
N VAL A 40 -20.16 0.81 5.44
CA VAL A 40 -21.33 0.50 6.28
C VAL A 40 -21.03 -0.63 7.24
N LEU A 41 -20.43 -1.72 6.74
CA LEU A 41 -20.09 -2.88 7.55
C LEU A 41 -19.07 -2.51 8.65
N GLN A 42 -18.02 -1.78 8.27
CA GLN A 42 -16.99 -1.32 9.21
C GLN A 42 -17.54 -0.34 10.25
N SER A 43 -18.36 0.63 9.84
CA SER A 43 -19.01 1.58 10.74
C SER A 43 -19.90 0.88 11.77
N THR A 44 -20.66 -0.10 11.30
CA THR A 44 -21.52 -0.92 12.20
C THR A 44 -20.67 -1.70 13.21
N THR A 45 -19.57 -2.28 12.77
CA THR A 45 -18.63 -3.01 13.63
C THR A 45 -18.03 -2.11 14.69
N ILE A 46 -17.52 -0.93 14.32
CA ILE A 46 -16.93 0.03 15.26
C ILE A 46 -17.97 0.48 16.28
N LEU A 47 -19.21 0.72 15.85
CA LEU A 47 -20.28 1.16 16.73
C LEU A 47 -20.68 0.07 17.74
N VAL A 48 -20.78 -1.18 17.30
CA VAL A 48 -21.06 -2.32 18.17
C VAL A 48 -19.93 -2.52 19.18
N THR A 49 -18.68 -2.37 18.75
CA THR A 49 -17.50 -2.50 19.61
C THR A 49 -17.40 -1.35 20.61
N ALA A 50 -17.72 -0.12 20.19
CA ALA A 50 -17.79 1.05 21.09
C ALA A 50 -18.89 0.87 22.17
N ARG A 51 -20.02 0.30 21.79
CA ARG A 51 -21.13 -0.01 22.72
C ARG A 51 -20.76 -1.09 23.72
N SER A 52 -19.99 -2.09 23.33
CA SER A 52 -19.58 -3.18 24.21
C SER A 52 -18.48 -2.79 25.21
N GLY A 53 -17.97 -1.54 25.15
CA GLY A 53 -16.85 -1.08 25.99
C GLY A 53 -15.49 -1.69 25.61
N ALA A 54 -15.44 -2.57 24.63
CA ALA A 54 -14.22 -3.29 24.25
C ALA A 54 -13.15 -2.38 23.61
N LEU A 55 -13.52 -1.19 23.11
CA LEU A 55 -12.60 -0.19 22.57
C LEU A 55 -11.84 0.59 23.65
N PHE A 56 -12.44 0.73 24.84
CA PHE A 56 -11.91 1.57 25.91
C PHE A 56 -11.71 0.71 27.16
N HIS A 57 -10.58 0.02 27.22
CA HIS A 57 -10.19 -0.77 28.39
C HIS A 57 -10.27 0.08 29.68
N ASP A 58 -11.22 -0.25 30.54
CA ASP A 58 -11.38 0.17 31.97
C ASP A 58 -11.58 1.66 32.27
N GLN A 59 -11.76 2.58 31.34
CA GLN A 59 -11.90 4.01 31.69
C GLN A 59 -13.27 4.64 31.39
N CYS A 60 -14.11 4.03 30.57
CA CYS A 60 -15.43 4.57 30.23
C CYS A 60 -16.47 3.47 30.06
N ASP A 61 -17.35 3.28 31.05
CA ASP A 61 -18.41 2.27 30.97
C ASP A 61 -19.54 2.59 30.00
N GLN A 62 -19.71 3.85 29.58
CA GLN A 62 -20.79 4.27 28.67
C GLN A 62 -20.28 5.36 27.72
N VAL A 63 -19.76 4.93 26.58
CA VAL A 63 -19.35 5.87 25.50
C VAL A 63 -20.55 6.37 24.70
N ILE A 64 -21.60 5.56 24.60
CA ILE A 64 -22.83 5.90 23.88
C ILE A 64 -23.99 5.84 24.87
N PRO A 65 -24.43 7.00 25.44
CA PRO A 65 -25.51 7.04 26.44
C PRO A 65 -26.88 6.67 25.85
N ASP A 66 -27.15 7.04 24.61
CA ASP A 66 -28.43 6.78 23.94
C ASP A 66 -28.36 5.57 23.00
N VAL A 67 -28.96 4.47 23.42
CA VAL A 67 -28.98 3.18 22.70
C VAL A 67 -30.21 3.07 21.75
N SER A 68 -30.82 4.19 21.38
CA SER A 68 -31.92 4.16 20.40
C SER A 68 -31.42 3.64 19.05
N VAL A 69 -32.16 2.70 18.45
CA VAL A 69 -31.85 2.14 17.12
C VAL A 69 -31.73 3.24 16.07
N PHE A 70 -32.54 4.30 16.21
CA PHE A 70 -32.49 5.45 15.32
C PHE A 70 -31.14 6.17 15.39
N ASN A 71 -30.62 6.44 16.59
CA ASN A 71 -29.31 7.09 16.78
C ASN A 71 -28.16 6.22 16.27
N LEU A 72 -28.22 4.91 16.43
CA LEU A 72 -27.23 3.99 15.88
C LEU A 72 -27.21 4.03 14.34
N VAL A 73 -28.39 4.02 13.69
CA VAL A 73 -28.48 4.13 12.23
C VAL A 73 -27.93 5.47 11.74
N VAL A 74 -28.28 6.57 12.42
CA VAL A 74 -27.75 7.90 12.07
C VAL A 74 -26.24 7.96 12.21
N MET A 75 -25.65 7.38 13.26
CA MET A 75 -24.20 7.32 13.43
C MET A 75 -23.51 6.51 12.30
N VAL A 76 -24.07 5.35 11.93
CA VAL A 76 -23.57 4.57 10.79
C VAL A 76 -23.61 5.38 9.50
N LEU A 77 -24.73 6.08 9.24
CA LEU A 77 -24.87 6.92 8.05
C LEU A 77 -23.85 8.07 8.02
N ILE A 78 -23.62 8.73 9.15
CA ILE A 78 -22.63 9.83 9.24
C ILE A 78 -21.22 9.30 8.98
N MET A 79 -20.83 8.18 9.59
CA MET A 79 -19.51 7.59 9.37
C MET A 79 -19.32 7.14 7.92
N THR A 80 -20.35 6.51 7.35
CA THR A 80 -20.33 6.09 5.93
C THR A 80 -20.28 7.30 5.00
N GLY A 81 -21.05 8.36 5.31
CA GLY A 81 -21.02 9.62 4.58
C GLY A 81 -19.63 10.28 4.60
N GLY A 82 -18.96 10.26 5.75
CA GLY A 82 -17.57 10.71 5.89
C GLY A 82 -16.60 9.92 5.00
N THR A 83 -16.72 8.61 4.95
CA THR A 83 -15.91 7.77 4.05
C THR A 83 -16.19 8.08 2.57
N GLY A 84 -17.46 8.31 2.21
CA GLY A 84 -17.84 8.71 0.86
C GLY A 84 -17.26 10.07 0.45
N LEU A 85 -17.23 11.03 1.39
CA LEU A 85 -16.63 12.33 1.16
C LEU A 85 -15.12 12.24 0.95
N ILE A 86 -14.41 11.46 1.76
CA ILE A 86 -12.97 11.22 1.61
C ILE A 86 -12.68 10.56 0.25
N MET A 87 -13.48 9.58 -0.16
CA MET A 87 -13.34 8.93 -1.46
C MET A 87 -13.52 9.93 -2.61
N TRP A 88 -14.54 10.79 -2.54
CA TRP A 88 -14.75 11.84 -3.54
C TRP A 88 -13.59 12.84 -3.58
N MET A 89 -13.08 13.26 -2.42
CA MET A 89 -11.89 14.13 -2.36
C MET A 89 -10.67 13.45 -2.99
N ALA A 90 -10.47 12.15 -2.74
CA ALA A 90 -9.38 11.38 -3.34
C ALA A 90 -9.44 11.36 -4.87
N GLU A 91 -10.63 11.16 -5.43
CA GLU A 91 -10.86 11.21 -6.87
C GLU A 91 -10.59 12.59 -7.44
N LEU A 92 -11.07 13.65 -6.76
CA LEU A 92 -10.83 15.03 -7.17
C LEU A 92 -9.33 15.36 -7.21
N VAL A 93 -8.57 14.89 -6.22
CA VAL A 93 -7.10 15.07 -6.19
C VAL A 93 -6.43 14.26 -7.30
N THR A 94 -6.93 13.08 -7.63
CA THR A 94 -6.40 12.26 -8.73
C THR A 94 -6.66 12.93 -10.10
N ASP A 95 -7.86 13.50 -10.30
CA ASP A 95 -8.27 14.08 -11.58
C ASP A 95 -7.65 15.47 -11.83
N LYS A 96 -7.52 16.29 -10.81
CA LYS A 96 -7.11 17.71 -10.92
C LYS A 96 -5.81 18.04 -10.20
N GLY A 97 -5.31 17.15 -9.39
CA GLY A 97 -4.11 17.34 -8.57
C GLY A 97 -2.88 16.64 -9.15
N ILE A 98 -1.88 16.46 -8.29
CA ILE A 98 -0.62 15.78 -8.60
C ILE A 98 -0.65 14.43 -7.87
N GLY A 99 -0.51 13.33 -8.61
CA GLY A 99 -0.37 12.01 -8.03
C GLY A 99 -1.68 11.24 -7.84
N GLN A 100 -1.58 10.10 -7.15
CA GLN A 100 -2.75 9.32 -6.78
C GLN A 100 -3.40 9.89 -5.51
N GLY A 101 -4.60 10.46 -5.62
CA GLY A 101 -5.28 11.13 -4.51
C GLY A 101 -5.48 10.24 -3.28
N MET A 102 -5.80 8.95 -3.45
CA MET A 102 -5.92 8.02 -2.32
C MET A 102 -4.61 7.88 -1.55
N SER A 103 -3.49 7.72 -2.25
CA SER A 103 -2.17 7.60 -1.62
C SER A 103 -1.79 8.86 -0.84
N ILE A 104 -2.08 10.03 -1.39
CA ILE A 104 -1.82 11.32 -0.74
C ILE A 104 -2.66 11.47 0.53
N LEU A 105 -3.96 11.12 0.49
CA LEU A 105 -4.83 11.21 1.66
C LEU A 105 -4.39 10.23 2.77
N ILE A 106 -3.97 9.01 2.42
CA ILE A 106 -3.40 8.06 3.37
C ILE A 106 -2.12 8.63 3.99
N PHE A 107 -1.23 9.19 3.16
CA PHE A 107 0.00 9.83 3.62
C PHE A 107 -0.29 10.97 4.60
N MET A 108 -1.23 11.87 4.27
CA MET A 108 -1.61 12.98 5.15
C MET A 108 -2.23 12.50 6.46
N SER A 109 -3.10 11.48 6.41
CA SER A 109 -3.69 10.87 7.60
C SER A 109 -2.61 10.27 8.52
N ILE A 110 -1.65 9.55 7.94
CA ILE A 110 -0.53 8.98 8.69
C ILE A 110 0.34 10.08 9.29
N CYS A 111 0.71 11.10 8.53
CA CYS A 111 1.53 12.21 9.03
C CYS A 111 0.83 12.97 10.17
N SER A 112 -0.47 13.18 10.06
CA SER A 112 -1.28 13.83 11.10
C SER A 112 -1.29 13.05 12.42
N GLY A 113 -1.33 11.71 12.36
CA GLY A 113 -1.27 10.87 13.56
C GLY A 113 0.14 10.65 14.11
N PHE A 114 1.14 10.65 13.23
CA PHE A 114 2.52 10.32 13.57
C PHE A 114 3.23 11.39 14.41
N LEU A 115 3.08 12.67 14.05
CA LEU A 115 3.72 13.80 14.72
C LEU A 115 3.32 13.96 16.20
N PRO A 116 2.02 13.93 16.57
CA PRO A 116 1.61 14.01 17.96
C PRO A 116 2.17 12.86 18.82
N GLN A 117 2.22 11.65 18.27
CA GLN A 117 2.71 10.48 18.99
C GLN A 117 4.22 10.51 19.22
N LEU A 118 4.99 11.03 18.25
CA LEU A 118 6.41 11.31 18.48
C LEU A 118 6.61 12.30 19.63
N TRP A 119 5.79 13.35 19.66
CA TRP A 119 5.86 14.37 20.71
C TRP A 119 5.55 13.81 22.09
N GLU A 120 4.59 12.87 22.16
CA GLU A 120 4.20 12.17 23.38
C GLU A 120 5.34 11.37 24.02
N ILE A 121 6.26 10.81 23.23
CA ILE A 121 7.44 10.11 23.75
C ILE A 121 8.38 11.05 24.50
N GLY A 122 8.55 12.28 23.98
CA GLY A 122 9.47 13.26 24.55
C GLY A 122 8.92 13.94 25.81
N TYR A 123 7.65 14.33 25.77
CA TYR A 123 7.03 15.10 26.85
C TYR A 123 6.30 14.24 27.90
N GLY A 124 5.98 12.98 27.59
CA GLY A 124 5.15 12.13 28.40
C GLY A 124 3.68 12.54 28.37
N THR A 125 2.80 11.66 28.79
CA THR A 125 1.36 11.91 28.96
C THR A 125 0.89 11.36 30.30
N ASN A 126 0.01 12.12 30.96
CA ASN A 126 -0.77 11.66 32.12
C ASN A 126 0.06 10.95 33.24
N GLY A 127 1.15 11.57 33.68
CA GLY A 127 1.90 11.10 34.86
C GLY A 127 3.05 10.13 34.56
N THR A 128 3.39 9.91 33.30
CA THR A 128 4.65 9.29 32.91
C THR A 128 5.64 10.36 32.53
N ASP A 129 6.84 10.37 33.17
CA ASP A 129 7.91 11.27 32.81
C ASP A 129 8.34 11.03 31.37
N GLY A 130 8.36 12.07 30.56
CA GLY A 130 8.87 12.01 29.20
C GLY A 130 10.36 11.65 29.20
N ASP A 131 10.77 10.84 28.25
CA ASP A 131 12.15 10.39 28.12
C ASP A 131 12.78 10.93 26.83
N TRP A 132 13.44 12.07 26.93
CA TRP A 132 14.11 12.73 25.79
C TRP A 132 15.18 11.87 25.13
N LEU A 133 15.77 10.96 25.91
CA LEU A 133 16.78 10.04 25.35
C LEU A 133 16.11 9.00 24.45
N LYS A 134 14.99 8.42 24.86
CA LYS A 134 14.20 7.51 24.04
C LYS A 134 13.66 8.22 22.80
N PHE A 135 13.15 9.45 22.95
CA PHE A 135 12.75 10.28 21.82
C PHE A 135 13.86 10.45 20.80
N GLY A 136 15.07 10.84 21.25
CA GLY A 136 16.23 11.00 20.38
C GLY A 136 16.63 9.72 19.64
N ILE A 137 16.60 8.57 20.33
CA ILE A 137 16.88 7.25 19.72
C ILE A 137 15.83 6.92 18.66
N VAL A 138 14.53 7.08 18.97
CA VAL A 138 13.45 6.78 18.04
C VAL A 138 13.54 7.64 16.79
N VAL A 139 13.72 8.95 16.95
CA VAL A 139 13.85 9.87 15.80
C VAL A 139 15.11 9.55 14.99
N GLY A 140 16.23 9.26 15.62
CA GLY A 140 17.47 8.88 14.95
C GLY A 140 17.31 7.61 14.10
N VAL A 141 16.71 6.56 14.66
CA VAL A 141 16.42 5.31 13.94
C VAL A 141 15.44 5.54 12.81
N LEU A 142 14.39 6.34 13.00
CA LEU A 142 13.42 6.68 11.96
C LEU A 142 14.08 7.37 10.76
N VAL A 143 14.96 8.36 11.02
CA VAL A 143 15.70 9.06 9.95
C VAL A 143 16.59 8.08 9.18
N VAL A 144 17.29 7.19 9.87
CA VAL A 144 18.13 6.17 9.22
C VAL A 144 17.29 5.23 8.35
N ILE A 145 16.15 4.78 8.86
CA ILE A 145 15.23 3.92 8.08
C ILE A 145 14.70 4.66 6.86
N LEU A 146 14.28 5.93 6.99
CA LEU A 146 13.79 6.73 5.86
C LEU A 146 14.85 6.86 4.77
N ILE A 147 16.09 7.20 5.13
CA ILE A 147 17.21 7.28 4.16
C ILE A 147 17.45 5.93 3.48
N PHE A 148 17.38 4.83 4.24
CA PHE A 148 17.54 3.49 3.69
C PHE A 148 16.41 3.11 2.73
N VAL A 149 15.16 3.43 3.08
CA VAL A 149 13.98 3.19 2.24
C VAL A 149 14.09 3.99 0.96
N ASP A 150 14.41 5.29 1.05
CA ASP A 150 14.58 6.17 -0.12
C ASP A 150 15.67 5.64 -1.05
N PHE A 151 16.79 5.19 -0.49
CA PHE A 151 17.88 4.61 -1.27
C PHE A 151 17.41 3.37 -2.05
N VAL A 152 16.71 2.43 -1.40
CA VAL A 152 16.23 1.20 -2.06
C VAL A 152 15.14 1.49 -3.09
N GLU A 153 14.22 2.41 -2.81
CA GLU A 153 13.16 2.83 -3.76
C GLU A 153 13.73 3.52 -5.01
N LEU A 154 14.87 4.19 -4.90
CA LEU A 154 15.57 4.78 -6.03
C LEU A 154 16.35 3.74 -6.84
N CYS A 155 16.69 2.60 -6.25
CA CYS A 155 17.45 1.55 -6.90
C CYS A 155 16.61 0.83 -7.97
N GLN A 156 17.15 0.81 -9.19
CA GLN A 156 16.53 0.12 -10.32
C GLN A 156 17.58 -0.66 -11.12
N ARG A 157 17.21 -1.85 -11.59
CA ARG A 157 18.01 -2.59 -12.55
C ARG A 157 17.66 -2.13 -13.97
N ARG A 158 18.63 -1.59 -14.69
CA ARG A 158 18.47 -1.16 -16.08
C ARG A 158 18.81 -2.32 -17.00
N VAL A 159 17.82 -2.86 -17.71
CA VAL A 159 18.01 -3.89 -18.73
C VAL A 159 18.16 -3.19 -20.07
N PRO A 160 19.31 -3.34 -20.78
CA PRO A 160 19.51 -2.68 -22.06
C PRO A 160 18.59 -3.30 -23.12
N VAL A 161 17.90 -2.44 -23.86
CA VAL A 161 17.03 -2.80 -24.98
C VAL A 161 17.52 -2.06 -26.23
N GLN A 162 17.72 -2.79 -27.30
CA GLN A 162 18.11 -2.23 -28.58
C GLN A 162 16.94 -2.35 -29.57
N TYR A 163 16.67 -1.27 -30.29
CA TYR A 163 15.69 -1.27 -31.37
C TYR A 163 16.38 -1.40 -32.69
N THR A 164 15.84 -2.25 -33.56
CA THR A 164 16.35 -2.45 -34.94
C THR A 164 16.23 -1.17 -35.74
N ARG A 165 17.30 -0.79 -36.43
CA ARG A 165 17.29 0.31 -37.38
C ARG A 165 16.48 -0.09 -38.59
N ARG A 166 15.50 0.71 -38.99
CA ARG A 166 14.77 0.54 -40.26
C ARG A 166 15.22 1.60 -41.28
N MET A 167 15.59 1.15 -42.44
CA MET A 167 15.81 2.06 -43.60
C MET A 167 14.47 2.26 -44.31
N ILE A 168 14.00 3.51 -44.37
CA ILE A 168 12.87 3.92 -45.20
C ILE A 168 13.40 4.88 -46.24
N GLY A 169 13.62 4.37 -47.47
CA GLY A 169 14.28 5.11 -48.55
C GLY A 169 15.75 5.37 -48.25
N ARG A 170 16.20 6.63 -48.39
CA ARG A 170 17.59 7.06 -48.12
C ARG A 170 17.84 7.50 -46.68
N LYS A 171 16.82 7.54 -45.83
CA LYS A 171 16.95 7.99 -44.42
C LYS A 171 16.91 6.79 -43.48
N MET A 172 17.87 6.74 -42.56
CA MET A 172 17.91 5.79 -41.45
C MET A 172 17.03 6.30 -40.35
N TYR A 173 16.00 5.52 -39.99
CA TYR A 173 15.14 5.77 -38.83
C TYR A 173 15.35 4.69 -37.79
N GLY A 174 15.47 5.09 -36.52
CA GLY A 174 15.62 4.17 -35.37
C GLY A 174 17.08 3.84 -35.07
N GLY A 175 17.27 2.97 -34.10
CA GLY A 175 18.60 2.58 -33.60
C GLY A 175 18.96 3.27 -32.30
N SER A 176 17.97 3.78 -31.54
CA SER A 176 18.21 4.21 -30.17
C SER A 176 18.31 2.98 -29.24
N SER A 177 19.35 2.94 -28.46
CA SER A 177 19.42 2.03 -27.31
C SER A 177 18.71 2.69 -26.13
N THR A 178 17.77 1.99 -25.54
CA THR A 178 17.07 2.42 -24.33
C THR A 178 17.23 1.39 -23.23
N TYR A 179 16.76 1.69 -22.05
CA TYR A 179 16.81 0.77 -20.92
C TYR A 179 15.40 0.53 -20.40
N LEU A 180 15.10 -0.74 -20.10
CA LEU A 180 13.92 -1.11 -19.33
C LEU A 180 14.27 -1.00 -17.85
N PRO A 181 13.72 0.00 -17.12
CA PRO A 181 13.99 0.15 -15.69
C PRO A 181 13.11 -0.81 -14.89
N LEU A 182 13.73 -1.78 -14.22
CA LEU A 182 13.05 -2.68 -13.27
C LEU A 182 13.37 -2.22 -11.86
N LYS A 183 12.38 -1.75 -11.10
CA LYS A 183 12.54 -1.37 -9.69
C LYS A 183 12.86 -2.61 -8.85
N ILE A 184 13.67 -2.49 -7.79
CA ILE A 184 13.94 -3.59 -6.85
C ILE A 184 12.66 -3.93 -6.10
N ASN A 185 11.93 -2.90 -5.63
CA ASN A 185 10.63 -3.06 -5.03
C ASN A 185 9.54 -2.73 -6.07
N MET A 186 9.05 -3.74 -6.81
CA MET A 186 7.96 -3.56 -7.78
C MET A 186 6.58 -3.61 -7.12
N SER A 187 6.47 -4.27 -6.00
CA SER A 187 5.22 -4.37 -5.23
C SER A 187 4.91 -3.11 -4.41
N GLY A 188 5.89 -2.22 -4.25
CA GLY A 188 5.72 -0.97 -3.49
C GLY A 188 5.39 -1.22 -2.02
N VAL A 189 4.47 -0.41 -1.49
CA VAL A 189 4.02 -0.47 -0.08
C VAL A 189 2.76 -1.34 0.11
N ILE A 190 2.23 -1.92 -0.95
CA ILE A 190 0.96 -2.66 -0.95
C ILE A 190 1.04 -3.95 -0.11
N PRO A 191 2.07 -4.81 -0.20
CA PRO A 191 2.12 -6.07 0.53
C PRO A 191 2.00 -5.92 2.06
N PRO A 192 2.71 -5.02 2.74
CA PRO A 192 2.53 -4.79 4.16
C PRO A 192 1.13 -4.29 4.54
N ILE A 193 0.47 -3.49 3.69
CA ILE A 193 -0.89 -3.01 3.92
C ILE A 193 -1.88 -4.17 3.88
N PHE A 194 -1.79 -5.04 2.86
CA PHE A 194 -2.65 -6.23 2.79
C PHE A 194 -2.38 -7.20 3.93
N ALA A 195 -1.12 -7.43 4.29
CA ALA A 195 -0.75 -8.29 5.40
C ALA A 195 -1.38 -7.79 6.72
N SER A 196 -1.27 -6.50 7.04
CA SER A 196 -1.86 -5.92 8.25
C SER A 196 -3.40 -5.97 8.22
N SER A 197 -4.02 -5.73 7.07
CA SER A 197 -5.47 -5.79 6.91
C SER A 197 -6.02 -7.19 7.13
N ILE A 198 -5.36 -8.22 6.60
CA ILE A 198 -5.78 -9.62 6.79
C ILE A 198 -5.58 -10.06 8.24
N LEU A 199 -4.48 -9.63 8.89
CA LEU A 199 -4.26 -9.91 10.31
C LEU A 199 -5.26 -9.20 11.22
N ALA A 200 -5.87 -8.10 10.79
CA ALA A 200 -6.93 -7.44 11.53
C ALA A 200 -8.25 -8.24 11.51
N ILE A 201 -8.51 -9.07 10.49
CA ILE A 201 -9.78 -9.82 10.39
C ILE A 201 -10.02 -10.77 11.56
N PRO A 202 -9.06 -11.65 11.97
CA PRO A 202 -9.26 -12.50 13.14
C PRO A 202 -9.50 -11.72 14.43
N THR A 203 -8.85 -10.58 14.61
CA THR A 203 -9.05 -9.72 15.79
C THR A 203 -10.43 -9.08 15.79
N LEU A 204 -10.94 -8.67 14.64
CA LEU A 204 -12.32 -8.19 14.49
C LEU A 204 -13.33 -9.30 14.80
N ILE A 205 -13.12 -10.52 14.28
CA ILE A 205 -14.01 -11.66 14.56
C ILE A 205 -14.00 -11.99 16.06
N ALA A 206 -12.85 -11.92 16.73
CA ALA A 206 -12.72 -12.16 18.16
C ALA A 206 -13.52 -11.18 19.01
N GLN A 207 -13.74 -9.94 18.54
CA GLN A 207 -14.55 -8.93 19.23
C GLN A 207 -16.05 -9.31 19.30
N PHE A 208 -16.56 -10.09 18.33
CA PHE A 208 -17.94 -10.60 18.35
C PHE A 208 -18.09 -11.89 19.18
N GLY A 209 -16.98 -12.54 19.53
CA GLY A 209 -16.97 -13.73 20.38
C GLY A 209 -17.16 -13.41 21.85
N LYS A 210 -17.68 -14.38 22.63
CA LYS A 210 -17.71 -14.24 24.10
C LYS A 210 -16.28 -14.35 24.61
N SER A 211 -15.89 -13.43 25.49
CA SER A 211 -14.52 -13.33 26.07
C SER A 211 -14.06 -14.60 26.81
N ASP A 212 -14.97 -15.48 27.19
CA ASP A 212 -14.64 -16.74 27.88
C ASP A 212 -14.21 -17.89 26.96
N GLN A 213 -14.44 -17.76 25.65
CA GLN A 213 -14.08 -18.81 24.70
C GLN A 213 -12.56 -18.90 24.52
N SER A 214 -12.01 -20.11 24.52
CA SER A 214 -10.56 -20.35 24.45
C SER A 214 -9.92 -19.79 23.19
N TRP A 215 -10.60 -19.83 22.03
CA TRP A 215 -10.08 -19.30 20.77
C TRP A 215 -10.01 -17.76 20.78
N VAL A 216 -10.98 -17.07 21.44
CA VAL A 216 -10.96 -15.60 21.59
C VAL A 216 -9.80 -15.17 22.47
N LYS A 217 -9.58 -15.87 23.60
CA LYS A 217 -8.41 -15.63 24.47
C LYS A 217 -7.10 -15.85 23.74
N TRP A 218 -7.02 -16.90 22.92
CA TRP A 218 -5.82 -17.17 22.13
C TRP A 218 -5.54 -16.10 21.08
N ILE A 219 -6.57 -15.66 20.33
CA ILE A 219 -6.44 -14.59 19.33
C ILE A 219 -6.02 -13.29 20.00
N ASN A 220 -6.66 -12.90 21.10
CA ASN A 220 -6.32 -11.68 21.82
C ASN A 220 -4.90 -11.70 22.40
N ALA A 221 -4.44 -12.85 22.90
CA ALA A 221 -3.10 -12.98 23.44
C ALA A 221 -2.01 -12.98 22.37
N ASN A 222 -2.27 -13.58 21.18
CA ASN A 222 -1.24 -13.84 20.18
C ASN A 222 -1.35 -12.99 18.92
N LEU A 223 -2.57 -12.63 18.47
CA LEU A 223 -2.77 -11.87 17.23
C LEU A 223 -3.15 -10.40 17.45
N ALA A 224 -3.83 -10.07 18.55
CA ALA A 224 -4.12 -8.68 18.85
C ALA A 224 -2.89 -7.92 19.40
N ASN A 225 -1.95 -8.66 19.98
CA ASN A 225 -0.70 -8.08 20.49
C ASN A 225 0.37 -8.05 19.38
N THR A 226 0.67 -6.86 18.88
CA THR A 226 1.66 -6.62 17.81
C THR A 226 3.09 -7.01 18.21
N THR A 227 3.37 -7.18 19.50
CA THR A 227 4.69 -7.62 20.01
C THR A 227 4.80 -9.13 20.17
N SER A 228 3.71 -9.88 19.95
CA SER A 228 3.72 -11.34 20.03
C SER A 228 4.54 -11.97 18.91
N VAL A 229 5.32 -13.00 19.24
CA VAL A 229 6.13 -13.75 18.27
C VAL A 229 5.24 -14.35 17.16
N TRP A 230 4.04 -14.81 17.49
CA TRP A 230 3.08 -15.35 16.52
C TRP A 230 2.59 -14.29 15.53
N TYR A 231 2.29 -13.08 16.04
CA TYR A 231 1.91 -11.96 15.17
C TYR A 231 3.04 -11.61 14.21
N ILE A 232 4.25 -11.44 14.72
CA ILE A 232 5.43 -11.08 13.92
C ILE A 232 5.73 -12.14 12.86
N ALA A 233 5.69 -13.43 13.23
CA ALA A 233 5.96 -14.52 12.31
C ALA A 233 4.90 -14.59 11.19
N LEU A 234 3.62 -14.48 11.53
CA LEU A 234 2.53 -14.51 10.56
C LEU A 234 2.54 -13.26 9.66
N TYR A 235 2.82 -12.10 10.24
CA TYR A 235 2.96 -10.84 9.50
C TYR A 235 4.12 -10.92 8.50
N ALA A 236 5.27 -11.41 8.90
CA ALA A 236 6.42 -11.63 8.03
C ALA A 236 6.10 -12.58 6.87
N LEU A 237 5.45 -13.70 7.16
CA LEU A 237 5.03 -14.68 6.16
C LEU A 237 4.04 -14.05 5.16
N MET A 238 3.07 -13.29 5.64
CA MET A 238 2.09 -12.61 4.80
C MET A 238 2.74 -11.54 3.91
N ILE A 239 3.69 -10.76 4.41
CA ILE A 239 4.43 -9.78 3.60
C ILE A 239 5.12 -10.47 2.43
N VAL A 240 5.84 -11.57 2.69
CA VAL A 240 6.54 -12.32 1.65
C VAL A 240 5.54 -12.87 0.63
N PHE A 241 4.47 -13.52 1.12
CA PHE A 241 3.42 -14.06 0.25
C PHE A 241 2.82 -12.97 -0.67
N PHE A 242 2.39 -11.84 -0.11
CA PHE A 242 1.80 -10.76 -0.90
C PHE A 242 2.79 -10.07 -1.81
N CYS A 243 4.07 -10.00 -1.45
CA CYS A 243 5.10 -9.45 -2.32
C CYS A 243 5.20 -10.26 -3.63
N PHE A 244 5.27 -11.58 -3.54
CA PHE A 244 5.30 -12.45 -4.73
C PHE A 244 3.98 -12.44 -5.48
N PHE A 245 2.87 -12.53 -4.78
CA PHE A 245 1.53 -12.50 -5.36
C PHE A 245 1.27 -11.22 -6.15
N TYR A 246 1.51 -10.06 -5.55
CA TYR A 246 1.28 -8.77 -6.17
C TYR A 246 2.20 -8.54 -7.38
N THR A 247 3.47 -8.90 -7.26
CA THR A 247 4.42 -8.77 -8.38
C THR A 247 4.01 -9.62 -9.57
N SER A 248 3.49 -10.83 -9.35
CA SER A 248 3.03 -11.72 -10.43
C SER A 248 1.80 -11.18 -11.17
N ILE A 249 0.96 -10.38 -10.49
CA ILE A 249 -0.21 -9.74 -11.10
C ILE A 249 0.17 -8.46 -11.85
N THR A 250 1.03 -7.64 -11.24
CA THR A 250 1.36 -6.30 -11.76
C THR A 250 2.27 -6.35 -12.98
N PHE A 251 3.16 -7.33 -13.04
CA PHE A 251 4.10 -7.47 -14.14
C PHE A 251 3.87 -8.77 -14.91
N ASN A 252 3.48 -8.62 -16.19
CA ASN A 252 3.34 -9.74 -17.12
C ASN A 252 4.56 -9.79 -18.03
N PRO A 253 5.50 -10.73 -17.81
CA PRO A 253 6.71 -10.84 -18.63
C PRO A 253 6.43 -11.23 -20.08
N ASP A 254 5.37 -12.01 -20.34
CA ASP A 254 5.01 -12.47 -21.69
C ASP A 254 4.49 -11.29 -22.52
N GLU A 255 3.57 -10.51 -21.99
CA GLU A 255 3.05 -9.32 -22.64
C GLU A 255 4.14 -8.27 -22.89
N THR A 256 5.03 -8.07 -21.91
CA THR A 256 6.17 -7.15 -22.07
C THR A 256 7.11 -7.61 -23.17
N ALA A 257 7.42 -8.91 -23.27
CA ALA A 257 8.27 -9.49 -24.30
C ALA A 257 7.63 -9.41 -25.70
N ASP A 258 6.31 -9.62 -25.80
CA ASP A 258 5.58 -9.53 -27.06
C ASP A 258 5.47 -8.08 -27.52
N ASN A 259 5.21 -7.13 -26.65
CA ASN A 259 5.23 -5.70 -26.94
C ASN A 259 6.62 -5.28 -27.45
N MET A 260 7.69 -5.69 -26.76
CA MET A 260 9.06 -5.42 -27.23
C MET A 260 9.30 -5.99 -28.65
N LYS A 261 8.84 -7.21 -28.91
CA LYS A 261 8.97 -7.85 -30.22
C LYS A 261 8.20 -7.10 -31.31
N GLN A 262 6.97 -6.64 -31.02
CA GLN A 262 6.15 -5.86 -31.96
C GLN A 262 6.83 -4.54 -32.37
N TYR A 263 7.45 -3.86 -31.42
CA TYR A 263 8.17 -2.61 -31.64
C TYR A 263 9.62 -2.83 -32.22
N GLY A 264 10.01 -4.08 -32.48
CA GLY A 264 11.34 -4.39 -33.00
C GLY A 264 12.46 -4.23 -31.96
N GLY A 265 12.12 -4.22 -30.66
CA GLY A 265 13.08 -4.19 -29.58
C GLY A 265 13.59 -5.60 -29.25
N PHE A 266 14.84 -5.72 -28.87
CA PHE A 266 15.45 -6.96 -28.40
C PHE A 266 16.49 -6.67 -27.33
N ILE A 267 16.72 -7.66 -26.46
CA ILE A 267 17.79 -7.61 -25.46
C ILE A 267 19.04 -8.20 -26.09
N PRO A 268 20.20 -7.51 -26.06
CA PRO A 268 21.44 -8.03 -26.63
C PRO A 268 21.77 -9.42 -26.06
N GLY A 269 22.00 -10.38 -26.97
CA GLY A 269 22.31 -11.77 -26.60
C GLY A 269 21.13 -12.67 -26.36
N ILE A 270 19.88 -12.15 -26.38
CA ILE A 270 18.65 -12.93 -26.12
C ILE A 270 17.71 -12.83 -27.33
N ARG A 271 17.18 -13.98 -27.77
CA ARG A 271 16.23 -14.04 -28.88
C ARG A 271 14.90 -13.40 -28.48
N ALA A 272 14.35 -12.52 -29.34
CA ALA A 272 13.05 -11.88 -29.09
C ALA A 272 11.92 -12.92 -29.01
N GLY A 273 10.95 -12.68 -28.11
CA GLY A 273 9.81 -13.55 -27.83
C GLY A 273 10.01 -14.36 -26.53
N ASN A 274 9.65 -15.66 -26.51
CA ASN A 274 9.64 -16.49 -25.33
C ASN A 274 10.97 -16.55 -24.56
N ALA A 275 12.12 -16.41 -25.23
CA ALA A 275 13.41 -16.35 -24.54
C ALA A 275 13.56 -15.06 -23.73
N THR A 276 13.05 -13.95 -24.25
CA THR A 276 13.01 -12.66 -23.55
C THR A 276 12.08 -12.72 -22.34
N SER A 277 10.89 -13.33 -22.49
CA SER A 277 9.96 -13.54 -21.39
C SER A 277 10.59 -14.36 -20.24
N ARG A 278 11.23 -15.49 -20.55
CA ARG A 278 11.93 -16.32 -19.55
C ARG A 278 13.05 -15.55 -18.83
N TYR A 279 13.80 -14.74 -19.56
CA TYR A 279 14.85 -13.91 -18.98
C TYR A 279 14.26 -12.85 -18.04
N LEU A 280 13.21 -12.16 -18.46
CA LEU A 280 12.51 -11.18 -17.62
C LEU A 280 11.93 -11.83 -16.37
N THR A 281 11.30 -12.99 -16.48
CA THR A 281 10.78 -13.76 -15.33
C THR A 281 11.90 -14.12 -14.36
N TYR A 282 13.05 -14.58 -14.86
CA TYR A 282 14.19 -14.89 -14.03
C TYR A 282 14.72 -13.67 -13.28
N VAL A 283 14.89 -12.54 -13.97
CA VAL A 283 15.36 -11.29 -13.36
C VAL A 283 14.36 -10.80 -12.33
N MET A 284 13.07 -10.82 -12.65
CA MET A 284 11.99 -10.39 -11.77
C MET A 284 11.92 -11.20 -10.47
N ASN A 285 11.98 -12.53 -10.56
CA ASN A 285 11.96 -13.37 -9.38
C ASN A 285 13.14 -13.10 -8.44
N ARG A 286 14.32 -12.83 -9.01
CA ARG A 286 15.50 -12.46 -8.21
C ARG A 286 15.36 -11.09 -7.55
N LEU A 287 14.85 -10.08 -8.30
CA LEU A 287 14.60 -8.75 -7.74
C LEU A 287 13.52 -8.79 -6.67
N ASN A 288 12.44 -9.54 -6.91
CA ASN A 288 11.33 -9.67 -5.97
C ASN A 288 11.75 -10.34 -4.67
N THR A 289 12.65 -11.33 -4.72
CA THR A 289 13.21 -11.93 -3.49
C THR A 289 13.96 -10.89 -2.65
N VAL A 290 14.80 -10.06 -3.28
CA VAL A 290 15.51 -8.97 -2.59
C VAL A 290 14.53 -7.94 -2.06
N GLY A 291 13.51 -7.58 -2.86
CA GLY A 291 12.44 -6.68 -2.46
C GLY A 291 11.63 -7.21 -1.26
N ALA A 292 11.30 -8.50 -1.24
CA ALA A 292 10.58 -9.12 -0.12
C ALA A 292 11.39 -9.08 1.18
N VAL A 293 12.69 -9.38 1.11
CA VAL A 293 13.59 -9.29 2.27
C VAL A 293 13.70 -7.86 2.76
N TYR A 294 13.84 -6.90 1.84
CA TYR A 294 13.86 -5.47 2.17
C TYR A 294 12.56 -5.03 2.89
N LEU A 295 11.38 -5.36 2.32
CA LEU A 295 10.09 -5.02 2.93
C LEU A 295 9.94 -5.65 4.32
N LEU A 296 10.39 -6.88 4.49
CA LEU A 296 10.38 -7.57 5.77
C LEU A 296 11.23 -6.83 6.81
N PHE A 297 12.46 -6.45 6.46
CA PHE A 297 13.32 -5.69 7.35
C PHE A 297 12.69 -4.37 7.78
N VAL A 298 12.22 -3.57 6.82
CA VAL A 298 11.63 -2.27 7.12
C VAL A 298 10.34 -2.39 7.93
N ALA A 299 9.54 -3.41 7.68
CA ALA A 299 8.31 -3.66 8.43
C ALA A 299 8.57 -4.11 9.88
N LEU A 300 9.64 -4.86 10.13
CA LEU A 300 9.92 -5.42 11.46
C LEU A 300 10.78 -4.51 12.34
N ILE A 301 11.66 -3.68 11.78
CA ILE A 301 12.56 -2.82 12.58
C ILE A 301 11.82 -1.97 13.62
N PRO A 302 10.72 -1.25 13.29
CA PRO A 302 10.01 -0.47 14.29
C PRO A 302 9.40 -1.31 15.41
N THR A 303 8.89 -2.49 15.09
CA THR A 303 8.31 -3.41 16.09
C THR A 303 9.40 -3.89 17.06
N VAL A 304 10.58 -4.26 16.53
CA VAL A 304 11.74 -4.65 17.35
C VAL A 304 12.22 -3.47 18.21
N LEU A 305 12.22 -2.26 17.66
CA LEU A 305 12.61 -1.05 18.39
C LEU A 305 11.67 -0.77 19.57
N ILE A 306 10.36 -0.88 19.37
CA ILE A 306 9.36 -0.72 20.43
C ILE A 306 9.58 -1.74 21.56
N MET A 307 9.85 -3.00 21.18
CA MET A 307 10.18 -4.05 22.15
C MET A 307 11.45 -3.75 22.93
N ALA A 308 12.53 -3.34 22.25
CA ALA A 308 13.83 -3.09 22.86
C ALA A 308 13.82 -1.90 23.82
N LEU A 309 13.05 -0.85 23.50
CA LEU A 309 12.96 0.36 24.33
C LEU A 309 11.89 0.24 25.43
N GLY A 310 11.11 -0.85 25.44
CA GLY A 310 10.01 -1.04 26.41
C GLY A 310 8.94 0.05 26.32
N LEU A 311 8.75 0.61 25.10
CA LEU A 311 7.71 1.61 24.87
C LEU A 311 6.34 0.93 24.94
N ASN A 312 5.40 1.57 25.65
CA ASN A 312 4.03 1.04 25.73
C ASN A 312 3.47 0.90 24.31
N ALA A 313 2.88 -0.27 24.02
CA ALA A 313 2.41 -0.72 22.71
C ALA A 313 1.32 0.16 22.03
N LYS A 314 1.00 1.32 22.59
CA LYS A 314 0.05 2.29 22.04
C LYS A 314 0.61 3.13 20.88
N LEU A 315 1.90 2.96 20.55
CA LEU A 315 2.50 3.68 19.45
C LEU A 315 2.20 2.93 18.13
N PRO A 316 1.42 3.51 17.20
CA PRO A 316 1.16 2.92 15.90
C PRO A 316 2.35 3.08 14.94
N PHE A 317 3.59 2.99 15.44
CA PHE A 317 4.78 2.95 14.63
C PHE A 317 4.96 1.58 13.98
N GLY A 318 4.01 1.20 13.11
CA GLY A 318 4.20 0.05 12.25
C GLY A 318 5.20 0.35 11.14
N GLY A 319 5.98 -0.63 10.71
CA GLY A 319 6.87 -0.49 9.55
C GLY A 319 6.13 -0.04 8.27
N THR A 320 4.84 -0.33 8.16
CA THR A 320 3.95 0.16 7.11
C THR A 320 3.86 1.69 7.07
N THR A 321 3.81 2.35 8.22
CA THR A 321 3.74 3.81 8.33
C THR A 321 4.94 4.47 7.68
N ILE A 322 6.15 3.99 7.97
CA ILE A 322 7.40 4.52 7.42
C ILE A 322 7.49 4.27 5.91
N LEU A 323 7.14 3.06 5.48
CA LEU A 323 7.10 2.70 4.06
C LEU A 323 6.14 3.57 3.27
N ILE A 324 4.95 3.85 3.81
CA ILE A 324 3.97 4.71 3.15
C ILE A 324 4.45 6.15 3.09
N ILE A 325 5.01 6.68 4.18
CA ILE A 325 5.56 8.04 4.21
C ILE A 325 6.65 8.20 3.15
N ALA A 326 7.63 7.30 3.11
CA ALA A 326 8.71 7.35 2.15
C ALA A 326 8.24 7.08 0.70
N GLY A 327 7.51 5.99 0.49
CA GLY A 327 7.09 5.56 -0.86
C GLY A 327 6.15 6.56 -1.53
N VAL A 328 5.10 6.99 -0.82
CA VAL A 328 4.14 7.96 -1.37
C VAL A 328 4.79 9.34 -1.52
N GLY A 329 5.63 9.76 -0.55
CA GLY A 329 6.37 11.01 -0.63
C GLY A 329 7.26 11.07 -1.88
N LEU A 330 8.05 10.01 -2.15
CA LEU A 330 8.89 9.92 -3.33
C LEU A 330 8.09 9.87 -4.64
N ASP A 331 7.03 9.09 -4.69
CA ASP A 331 6.22 8.99 -5.91
C ASP A 331 5.52 10.32 -6.23
N THR A 332 5.02 11.03 -5.22
CA THR A 332 4.44 12.37 -5.38
C THR A 332 5.48 13.38 -5.88
N LEU A 333 6.69 13.36 -5.31
CA LEU A 333 7.78 14.24 -5.71
C LEU A 333 8.21 13.98 -7.18
N ARG A 334 8.28 12.70 -7.59
CA ARG A 334 8.60 12.32 -8.98
C ARG A 334 7.54 12.81 -9.96
N GLN A 335 6.26 12.66 -9.61
CA GLN A 335 5.16 13.11 -10.45
C GLN A 335 5.12 14.65 -10.54
N ALA A 336 5.36 15.36 -9.44
CA ALA A 336 5.49 16.81 -9.45
C ALA A 336 6.63 17.28 -10.36
N LYS A 337 7.81 16.66 -10.27
CA LYS A 337 8.93 16.95 -11.16
C LYS A 337 8.64 16.64 -12.64
N ALA A 338 7.88 15.59 -12.92
CA ALA A 338 7.53 15.23 -14.28
C ALA A 338 6.56 16.25 -14.89
N GLN A 339 5.61 16.75 -14.12
CA GLN A 339 4.67 17.77 -14.55
C GLN A 339 5.35 19.12 -14.81
N THR A 340 6.17 19.61 -13.86
CA THR A 340 6.91 20.88 -14.04
C THR A 340 7.80 20.83 -15.30
N ARG A 341 8.47 19.70 -15.55
CA ARG A 341 9.30 19.55 -16.74
C ARG A 341 8.49 19.53 -18.03
N SER A 342 7.29 18.96 -18.04
CA SER A 342 6.41 18.96 -19.21
C SER A 342 5.85 20.35 -19.48
N GLU A 343 5.56 21.15 -18.44
CA GLU A 343 5.11 22.53 -18.58
C GLU A 343 6.22 23.45 -19.10
N GLU A 344 7.48 23.28 -18.64
CA GLU A 344 8.64 24.01 -19.18
C GLU A 344 8.81 23.75 -20.68
N HIS A 345 8.77 22.47 -21.11
CA HIS A 345 8.87 22.15 -22.53
C HIS A 345 7.71 22.68 -23.37
N THR A 346 6.50 22.72 -22.82
CA THR A 346 5.33 23.25 -23.53
C THR A 346 5.42 24.77 -23.67
N SER A 347 5.91 25.45 -22.66
CA SER A 347 6.10 26.93 -22.68
C SER A 347 7.23 27.33 -23.64
N GLU A 348 8.32 26.57 -23.73
CA GLU A 348 9.39 26.78 -24.70
C GLU A 348 8.92 26.62 -26.15
N LEU A 349 8.06 25.59 -26.42
CA LEU A 349 7.48 25.39 -27.74
C LEU A 349 6.47 26.45 -28.16
N GLN A 350 5.78 27.08 -27.20
CA GLN A 350 4.84 28.18 -27.45
C GLN A 350 5.55 29.53 -27.63
N SER A 351 6.78 29.66 -27.16
CA SER A 351 7.59 30.88 -27.29
C SER A 351 8.42 30.93 -28.58
N GLN A 352 8.49 29.85 -29.36
CA GLN A 352 9.08 29.77 -30.70
C GLN A 352 8.02 29.92 -31.81
#